data_5d0a885dd4f604905683eeab2f957816
#
_entry.id   5d0a885dd4f604905683eeab2f957816
#
_cell.length_a   1.000
_cell.length_b   1.000
_cell.length_c   1.000
_cell.angle_alpha   90.00
_cell.angle_beta   90.00
_cell.angle_gamma   90.00
#
_symmetry.space_group_name_H-M   'P 1'
#
loop_
_entity.id
_entity.type
_entity.pdbx_description
1 polymer ?
#
loop_
_entity_poly.entity_id
_entity_poly.type
_entity_poly.pdbx_seq_one_letter_code
_entity_poly.pdbx_strand_id
1 'polypeptide(L)'
;MSEVETSIDIDAPPEAVWDLAMDPGRLADWVTIHRRLDDHSDGRLRAGYEMDQTLCLRGVNFKVKWELVRCEHPFHAEWHGRGPARSHAETEYRLAANAGGGTRFQYRNEFRAPLGPLGAVASRAIVGGLPRREADASLQRLKALAERNGA
;
A
#
# COMPACT_ATOMS: atom_id res chain seq x y z
N MET A 1 3.07 9.86 15.42
CA MET A 1 3.18 9.69 13.97
C MET A 1 4.29 8.69 13.68
N SER A 2 4.03 7.68 12.89
CA SER A 2 5.05 6.73 12.47
C SER A 2 5.12 6.68 10.95
N GLU A 3 6.32 6.50 10.44
CA GLU A 3 6.58 6.49 9.00
C GLU A 3 7.54 5.35 8.68
N VAL A 4 7.27 4.64 7.59
CA VAL A 4 8.21 3.70 7.01
C VAL A 4 8.44 4.09 5.56
N GLU A 5 9.68 4.08 5.16
CA GLU A 5 10.10 4.40 3.80
C GLU A 5 11.12 3.37 3.36
N THR A 6 10.86 2.73 2.22
CA THR A 6 11.74 1.71 1.68
C THR A 6 11.63 1.67 0.16
N SER A 7 12.56 1.01 -0.49
CA SER A 7 12.58 0.91 -1.94
C SER A 7 13.16 -0.42 -2.38
N ILE A 8 12.89 -0.77 -3.65
CA ILE A 8 13.40 -1.99 -4.26
C ILE A 8 13.58 -1.77 -5.76
N ASP A 9 14.58 -2.41 -6.33
CA ASP A 9 14.75 -2.44 -7.79
C ASP A 9 14.09 -3.70 -8.34
N ILE A 10 13.27 -3.52 -9.38
CA ILE A 10 12.48 -4.58 -10.00
C ILE A 10 12.87 -4.66 -11.47
N ASP A 11 13.18 -5.85 -11.95
CA ASP A 11 13.56 -6.08 -13.34
C ASP A 11 12.32 -6.24 -14.22
N ALA A 12 11.54 -5.18 -14.30
CA ALA A 12 10.35 -5.06 -15.14
C ALA A 12 10.09 -3.57 -15.39
N PRO A 13 9.51 -3.19 -16.53
CA PRO A 13 9.27 -1.77 -16.82
C PRO A 13 8.23 -1.15 -15.88
N PRO A 14 8.26 0.18 -15.68
CA PRO A 14 7.34 0.86 -14.78
C PRO A 14 5.86 0.56 -15.03
N GLU A 15 5.44 0.46 -16.27
CA GLU A 15 4.04 0.15 -16.62
C GLU A 15 3.62 -1.21 -16.07
N ALA A 16 4.48 -2.23 -16.18
CA ALA A 16 4.18 -3.57 -15.69
C ALA A 16 4.12 -3.62 -14.17
N VAL A 17 5.03 -2.92 -13.51
CA VAL A 17 5.04 -2.82 -12.04
C VAL A 17 3.81 -2.07 -11.54
N TRP A 18 3.47 -0.97 -12.20
CA TRP A 18 2.28 -0.18 -11.88
C TRP A 18 1.01 -1.01 -11.98
N ASP A 19 0.86 -1.77 -13.06
CA ASP A 19 -0.34 -2.57 -13.29
C ASP A 19 -0.56 -3.60 -12.18
N LEU A 20 0.52 -4.16 -11.63
CA LEU A 20 0.44 -5.08 -10.50
C LEU A 20 0.18 -4.36 -9.19
N ALA A 21 0.96 -3.32 -8.90
CA ALA A 21 0.90 -2.62 -7.63
C ALA A 21 -0.43 -1.90 -7.41
N MET A 22 -1.02 -1.39 -8.50
CA MET A 22 -2.23 -0.59 -8.45
C MET A 22 -3.51 -1.38 -8.69
N ASP A 23 -3.42 -2.67 -8.97
CA ASP A 23 -4.61 -3.51 -9.16
C ASP A 23 -5.16 -3.95 -7.80
N PRO A 24 -6.34 -3.45 -7.38
CA PRO A 24 -6.93 -3.87 -6.10
C PRO A 24 -7.15 -5.37 -6.00
N GLY A 25 -7.43 -6.04 -7.11
CA GLY A 25 -7.62 -7.48 -7.17
C GLY A 25 -6.34 -8.29 -6.96
N ARG A 26 -5.18 -7.63 -7.01
CA ARG A 26 -3.88 -8.27 -6.83
C ARG A 26 -3.23 -7.95 -5.48
N LEU A 27 -3.89 -7.20 -4.60
CA LEU A 27 -3.34 -6.87 -3.28
C LEU A 27 -3.01 -8.12 -2.46
N ALA A 28 -3.82 -9.16 -2.57
CA ALA A 28 -3.58 -10.42 -1.87
C ALA A 28 -2.27 -11.10 -2.29
N ASP A 29 -1.77 -10.79 -3.48
CA ASP A 29 -0.58 -11.44 -4.02
C ASP A 29 0.72 -10.85 -3.49
N TRP A 30 0.71 -9.59 -3.04
CA TRP A 30 1.96 -8.97 -2.61
C TRP A 30 1.89 -8.22 -1.27
N VAL A 31 0.75 -7.65 -0.89
CA VAL A 31 0.64 -6.93 0.40
C VAL A 31 0.48 -7.93 1.53
N THR A 32 1.52 -8.08 2.35
CA THR A 32 1.58 -9.13 3.36
C THR A 32 0.49 -9.03 4.43
N ILE A 33 0.05 -7.82 4.75
CA ILE A 33 -0.98 -7.60 5.77
C ILE A 33 -2.39 -7.56 5.21
N HIS A 34 -2.55 -7.71 3.89
CA HIS A 34 -3.86 -7.74 3.25
C HIS A 34 -4.63 -8.99 3.64
N ARG A 35 -5.91 -8.84 3.99
CA ARG A 35 -6.81 -9.94 4.26
C ARG A 35 -7.91 -10.03 3.23
N ARG A 36 -8.57 -8.90 2.95
CA ARG A 36 -9.73 -8.91 2.07
C ARG A 36 -9.98 -7.53 1.47
N LEU A 37 -10.40 -7.50 0.23
CA LEU A 37 -10.96 -6.31 -0.41
C LEU A 37 -12.47 -6.38 -0.22
N ASP A 38 -13.03 -5.48 0.60
CA ASP A 38 -14.43 -5.52 0.98
C ASP A 38 -15.34 -4.82 -0.03
N ASP A 39 -14.86 -3.72 -0.58
CA ASP A 39 -15.59 -2.92 -1.55
C ASP A 39 -14.64 -2.04 -2.34
N HIS A 40 -15.05 -1.58 -3.51
CA HIS A 40 -14.25 -0.68 -4.33
C HIS A 40 -15.10 0.05 -5.35
N SER A 41 -14.63 1.19 -5.82
CA SER A 41 -15.24 1.93 -6.92
C SER A 41 -15.23 1.10 -8.21
N ASP A 42 -16.19 1.37 -9.08
CA ASP A 42 -16.24 0.77 -10.41
C ASP A 42 -15.28 1.47 -11.37
N GLY A 43 -14.87 0.76 -12.41
CA GLY A 43 -14.07 1.30 -13.49
C GLY A 43 -12.57 1.37 -13.16
N ARG A 44 -11.86 2.17 -13.96
CA ARG A 44 -10.40 2.28 -13.84
C ARG A 44 -9.99 3.12 -12.64
N LEU A 45 -8.76 2.89 -12.20
CA LEU A 45 -8.13 3.71 -11.17
C LEU A 45 -7.96 5.14 -11.67
N ARG A 46 -8.31 6.09 -10.81
CA ARG A 46 -8.24 7.53 -11.07
C ARG A 46 -8.31 8.25 -9.75
N ALA A 47 -7.93 9.52 -9.72
CA ALA A 47 -8.13 10.33 -8.51
C ALA A 47 -9.62 10.29 -8.13
N GLY A 48 -9.89 10.04 -6.85
CA GLY A 48 -11.24 9.85 -6.33
C GLY A 48 -11.68 8.40 -6.22
N TYR A 49 -10.93 7.44 -6.77
CA TYR A 49 -11.23 6.01 -6.62
C TYR A 49 -11.16 5.63 -5.14
N GLU A 50 -12.14 4.88 -4.67
CA GLU A 50 -12.22 4.46 -3.28
C GLU A 50 -12.21 2.94 -3.16
N MET A 51 -11.64 2.42 -2.07
CA MET A 51 -11.72 1.01 -1.74
C MET A 51 -11.72 0.80 -0.24
N ASP A 52 -12.42 -0.23 0.20
CA ASP A 52 -12.46 -0.67 1.59
C ASP A 52 -11.65 -1.96 1.70
N GLN A 53 -10.65 -1.94 2.56
CA GLN A 53 -9.71 -3.06 2.71
C GLN A 53 -9.69 -3.52 4.15
N THR A 54 -9.71 -4.84 4.37
CA THR A 54 -9.42 -5.43 5.67
C THR A 54 -7.97 -5.82 5.72
N LEU A 55 -7.27 -5.33 6.73
CA LEU A 55 -5.85 -5.58 6.97
C LEU A 55 -5.70 -6.34 8.30
N CYS A 56 -4.56 -7.00 8.46
CA CYS A 56 -4.21 -7.66 9.73
C CYS A 56 -2.81 -7.25 10.15
N LEU A 57 -2.72 -6.66 11.34
CA LEU A 57 -1.43 -6.34 11.97
C LEU A 57 -1.43 -6.89 13.38
N ARG A 58 -0.32 -7.51 13.75
CA ARG A 58 -0.12 -8.05 15.11
C ARG A 58 -1.30 -8.92 15.58
N GLY A 59 -1.86 -9.71 14.62
CA GLY A 59 -2.97 -10.62 14.91
C GLY A 59 -4.35 -10.01 14.98
N VAL A 60 -4.48 -8.71 14.69
CA VAL A 60 -5.76 -8.00 14.77
C VAL A 60 -6.18 -7.54 13.38
N ASN A 61 -7.42 -7.88 12.99
CA ASN A 61 -8.02 -7.40 11.75
C ASN A 61 -8.65 -6.04 11.97
N PHE A 62 -8.48 -5.16 10.98
CA PHE A 62 -9.12 -3.84 11.01
C PHE A 62 -9.40 -3.39 9.59
N LYS A 63 -10.34 -2.47 9.45
CA LYS A 63 -10.74 -1.95 8.13
C LYS A 63 -10.15 -0.56 7.90
N VAL A 64 -9.73 -0.33 6.66
CA VAL A 64 -9.28 0.99 6.21
C VAL A 64 -10.06 1.35 4.96
N LYS A 65 -10.60 2.56 4.94
CA LYS A 65 -11.23 3.12 3.77
C LYS A 65 -10.21 4.01 3.06
N TRP A 66 -9.82 3.60 1.85
CA TRP A 66 -8.80 4.29 1.06
C TRP A 66 -9.43 5.15 -0.02
N GLU A 67 -8.83 6.30 -0.25
CA GLU A 67 -9.12 7.14 -1.41
C GLU A 67 -7.83 7.39 -2.17
N LEU A 68 -7.85 7.18 -3.48
CA LEU A 68 -6.72 7.48 -4.36
C LEU A 68 -6.76 8.97 -4.65
N VAL A 69 -5.84 9.74 -4.07
CA VAL A 69 -5.83 11.20 -4.19
C VAL A 69 -4.90 11.68 -5.30
N ARG A 70 -3.95 10.86 -5.71
CA ARG A 70 -3.05 11.14 -6.83
C ARG A 70 -2.82 9.88 -7.64
N CYS A 71 -3.02 9.98 -8.94
CA CYS A 71 -2.85 8.86 -9.86
C CYS A 71 -2.17 9.35 -11.14
N GLU A 72 -0.85 9.33 -11.16
CA GLU A 72 -0.02 9.74 -12.29
C GLU A 72 0.66 8.51 -12.88
N HIS A 73 -0.07 7.81 -13.73
CA HIS A 73 0.38 6.58 -14.38
C HIS A 73 1.61 6.84 -15.26
N PRO A 74 2.65 6.01 -15.20
CA PRO A 74 2.87 4.89 -14.28
C PRO A 74 3.89 5.22 -13.18
N PHE A 75 3.97 6.46 -12.73
CA PHE A 75 5.09 6.94 -11.90
C PHE A 75 4.75 7.33 -10.48
N HIS A 76 3.50 7.76 -10.20
CA HIS A 76 3.21 8.29 -8.88
C HIS A 76 1.77 8.04 -8.48
N ALA A 77 1.59 7.38 -7.33
CA ALA A 77 0.28 7.18 -6.73
C ALA A 77 0.33 7.53 -5.24
N GLU A 78 -0.76 8.10 -4.75
CA GLU A 78 -0.89 8.43 -3.34
C GLU A 78 -2.29 8.07 -2.86
N TRP A 79 -2.35 7.27 -1.81
CA TRP A 79 -3.58 6.81 -1.18
C TRP A 79 -3.70 7.42 0.21
N HIS A 80 -4.89 7.93 0.53
CA HIS A 80 -5.22 8.37 1.88
C HIS A 80 -6.23 7.41 2.48
N GLY A 81 -5.94 6.90 3.69
CA GLY A 81 -6.77 5.92 4.36
C GLY A 81 -7.30 6.42 5.69
N ARG A 82 -8.51 6.01 6.01
CA ARG A 82 -9.13 6.22 7.30
C ARG A 82 -9.36 4.87 7.96
N GLY A 83 -8.78 4.69 9.12
CA GLY A 83 -8.91 3.46 9.90
C GLY A 83 -9.77 3.65 11.15
N PRO A 84 -9.72 2.66 12.06
CA PRO A 84 -10.53 2.70 13.29
C PRO A 84 -10.18 3.89 14.17
N ALA A 85 -11.18 4.38 14.92
CA ALA A 85 -11.01 5.41 15.93
C ALA A 85 -10.32 6.68 15.41
N ARG A 86 -10.64 7.07 14.18
CA ARG A 86 -10.09 8.28 13.53
C ARG A 86 -8.59 8.20 13.24
N SER A 87 -8.05 7.00 13.13
CA SER A 87 -6.68 6.85 12.62
C SER A 87 -6.61 7.18 11.14
N HIS A 88 -5.45 7.64 10.70
CA HIS A 88 -5.20 8.00 9.30
C HIS A 88 -3.92 7.35 8.81
N ALA A 89 -3.90 7.01 7.52
CA ALA A 89 -2.70 6.53 6.85
C ALA A 89 -2.54 7.22 5.51
N GLU A 90 -1.29 7.42 5.11
CA GLU A 90 -0.95 7.88 3.77
C GLU A 90 0.04 6.89 3.19
N THR A 91 -0.26 6.38 2.01
CA THR A 91 0.60 5.43 1.31
C THR A 91 0.97 6.02 -0.04
N GLU A 92 2.24 6.06 -0.34
CA GLU A 92 2.75 6.64 -1.57
C GLU A 92 3.63 5.65 -2.30
N TYR A 93 3.42 5.53 -3.61
CA TYR A 93 4.27 4.77 -4.52
C TYR A 93 4.90 5.72 -5.53
N ARG A 94 6.22 5.67 -5.66
CA ARG A 94 6.94 6.37 -6.71
C ARG A 94 7.73 5.36 -7.52
N LEU A 95 7.52 5.37 -8.82
CA LEU A 95 8.17 4.48 -9.76
C LEU A 95 9.03 5.29 -10.71
N ALA A 96 10.28 4.88 -10.88
CA ALA A 96 11.18 5.52 -11.83
C ALA A 96 11.92 4.45 -12.62
N ALA A 97 12.13 4.70 -13.91
CA ALA A 97 12.95 3.80 -14.72
C ALA A 97 14.37 3.82 -14.18
N ASN A 98 14.99 2.64 -14.07
CA ASN A 98 16.39 2.53 -13.69
C ASN A 98 17.28 2.25 -14.92
N ALA A 99 18.60 2.24 -14.71
CA ALA A 99 19.57 2.14 -15.81
C ALA A 99 19.48 0.84 -16.62
N GLY A 100 18.92 -0.22 -16.04
CA GLY A 100 18.80 -1.53 -16.68
C GLY A 100 17.49 -1.76 -17.41
N GLY A 101 16.65 -0.76 -17.60
CA GLY A 101 15.32 -0.91 -18.21
C GLY A 101 14.26 -1.40 -17.21
N GLY A 102 14.61 -1.58 -15.96
CA GLY A 102 13.70 -1.93 -14.89
C GLY A 102 13.13 -0.72 -14.17
N THR A 103 12.68 -0.95 -12.95
CA THR A 103 11.99 0.06 -12.15
C THR A 103 12.59 0.13 -10.76
N ARG A 104 12.80 1.36 -10.28
CA ARG A 104 12.99 1.60 -8.86
C ARG A 104 11.64 1.94 -8.26
N PHE A 105 11.16 1.08 -7.38
CA PHE A 105 9.89 1.25 -6.70
C PHE A 105 10.16 1.78 -5.29
N GLN A 106 9.68 2.99 -5.01
CA GLN A 106 9.80 3.61 -3.70
C GLN A 106 8.44 3.58 -3.01
N TYR A 107 8.45 3.13 -1.77
CA TYR A 107 7.25 2.98 -0.96
C TYR A 107 7.37 3.81 0.31
N ARG A 108 6.35 4.58 0.61
CA ARG A 108 6.25 5.33 1.86
C ARG A 108 4.87 5.10 2.47
N ASN A 109 4.85 4.83 3.76
CA ASN A 109 3.62 4.76 4.54
C ASN A 109 3.77 5.60 5.78
N GLU A 110 2.88 6.55 5.96
CA GLU A 110 2.80 7.36 7.16
C GLU A 110 1.52 7.01 7.89
N PHE A 111 1.63 6.77 9.17
CA PHE A 111 0.49 6.40 10.00
C PHE A 111 0.33 7.38 11.16
N ARG A 112 -0.92 7.86 11.36
CA ARG A 112 -1.28 8.70 12.49
C ARG A 112 -2.23 7.92 13.40
N ALA A 113 -1.78 7.72 14.63
CA ALA A 113 -2.53 6.97 15.63
C ALA A 113 -3.86 7.67 15.95
N PRO A 114 -4.85 6.91 16.46
CA PRO A 114 -6.11 7.49 16.87
C PRO A 114 -5.92 8.53 17.98
N LEU A 115 -6.83 9.51 18.01
CA LEU A 115 -6.83 10.55 19.03
C LEU A 115 -7.51 10.05 20.30
N GLY A 116 -6.95 10.43 21.47
CA GLY A 116 -7.54 10.19 22.76
C GLY A 116 -7.25 8.81 23.37
N PRO A 117 -7.50 8.66 24.70
CA PRO A 117 -7.16 7.42 25.43
C PRO A 117 -7.95 6.20 24.97
N LEU A 118 -9.22 6.39 24.57
CA LEU A 118 -10.07 5.28 24.10
C LEU A 118 -9.58 4.76 22.76
N GLY A 119 -9.15 5.66 21.90
CA GLY A 119 -8.58 5.29 20.61
C GLY A 119 -7.31 4.46 20.74
N ALA A 120 -6.44 4.83 21.70
CA ALA A 120 -5.19 4.11 21.94
C ALA A 120 -5.43 2.67 22.39
N VAL A 121 -6.42 2.46 23.26
CA VAL A 121 -6.78 1.12 23.74
C VAL A 121 -7.37 0.26 22.62
N ALA A 122 -8.30 0.83 21.85
CA ALA A 122 -8.99 0.11 20.77
C ALA A 122 -8.06 -0.24 19.60
N SER A 123 -6.95 0.46 19.46
CA SER A 123 -6.10 0.37 18.26
C SER A 123 -4.65 -0.02 18.57
N ARG A 124 -4.44 -0.78 19.65
CA ARG A 124 -3.10 -1.21 20.07
C ARG A 124 -2.31 -1.87 18.93
N ALA A 125 -2.99 -2.66 18.11
CA ALA A 125 -2.35 -3.38 17.01
C ALA A 125 -1.78 -2.45 15.95
N ILE A 126 -2.35 -1.25 15.80
CA ILE A 126 -1.96 -0.32 14.73
C ILE A 126 -1.17 0.89 15.23
N VAL A 127 -0.99 1.04 16.55
CA VAL A 127 -0.33 2.22 17.14
C VAL A 127 1.11 2.39 16.64
N GLY A 128 1.82 1.31 16.40
CA GLY A 128 3.18 1.36 15.88
C GLY A 128 3.31 1.56 14.37
N GLY A 129 2.17 1.64 13.67
CA GLY A 129 2.17 1.71 12.22
C GLY A 129 2.61 0.41 11.54
N LEU A 130 2.90 0.49 10.26
CA LEU A 130 3.36 -0.66 9.47
C LEU A 130 4.82 -0.98 9.82
N PRO A 131 5.12 -2.20 10.31
CA PRO A 131 6.50 -2.58 10.56
C PRO A 131 7.31 -2.60 9.26
N ARG A 132 8.56 -2.16 9.33
CA ARG A 132 9.44 -2.15 8.17
C ARG A 132 9.59 -3.54 7.53
N ARG A 133 9.66 -4.58 8.36
CA ARG A 133 9.76 -5.96 7.84
C ARG A 133 8.57 -6.34 6.96
N GLU A 134 7.36 -5.85 7.28
CA GLU A 134 6.17 -6.10 6.48
C GLU A 134 6.22 -5.33 5.16
N ALA A 135 6.67 -4.08 5.20
CA ALA A 135 6.87 -3.29 4.00
C ALA A 135 7.90 -3.95 3.07
N ASP A 136 9.04 -4.34 3.61
CA ASP A 136 10.10 -4.97 2.83
C ASP A 136 9.64 -6.32 2.25
N ALA A 137 8.92 -7.13 3.03
CA ALA A 137 8.39 -8.41 2.56
C ALA A 137 7.37 -8.22 1.44
N SER A 138 6.51 -7.20 1.54
CA SER A 138 5.56 -6.87 0.48
C SER A 138 6.28 -6.49 -0.82
N LEU A 139 7.31 -5.66 -0.73
CA LEU A 139 8.08 -5.26 -1.92
C LEU A 139 8.81 -6.45 -2.54
N GLN A 140 9.31 -7.39 -1.74
CA GLN A 140 9.93 -8.61 -2.26
C GLN A 140 8.92 -9.47 -3.03
N ARG A 141 7.68 -9.56 -2.56
CA ARG A 141 6.62 -10.27 -3.27
C ARG A 141 6.25 -9.57 -4.57
N LEU A 142 6.13 -8.25 -4.54
CA LEU A 142 5.84 -7.46 -5.74
C LEU A 142 6.92 -7.66 -6.80
N LYS A 143 8.18 -7.61 -6.39
CA LYS A 143 9.33 -7.86 -7.26
C LYS A 143 9.23 -9.24 -7.91
N ALA A 144 8.98 -10.28 -7.11
CA ALA A 144 8.88 -11.65 -7.62
C ALA A 144 7.76 -11.80 -8.63
N LEU A 145 6.60 -11.18 -8.37
CA LEU A 145 5.46 -11.21 -9.29
C LEU A 145 5.77 -10.49 -10.60
N ALA A 146 6.31 -9.29 -10.53
CA ALA A 146 6.59 -8.48 -11.70
C ALA A 146 7.64 -9.15 -12.60
N GLU A 147 8.67 -9.72 -12.00
CA GLU A 147 9.75 -10.36 -12.75
C GLU A 147 9.31 -11.68 -13.39
N ARG A 148 8.39 -12.42 -12.78
CA ARG A 148 7.80 -13.61 -13.38
C ARG A 148 6.95 -13.27 -14.59
N ASN A 149 6.12 -12.24 -14.47
CA ASN A 149 5.20 -11.86 -15.53
C ASN A 149 5.90 -11.17 -16.70
N GLY A 150 7.08 -10.60 -16.46
CA GLY A 150 7.88 -9.93 -17.48
C GLY A 150 8.83 -10.85 -18.26
N ALA A 151 8.89 -12.11 -17.86
CA ALA A 151 9.80 -13.07 -18.50
C ALA A 151 9.23 -13.66 -19.78
#